data_437f4b989b2a9649eb56608bfccc46aa
#
_entry.id   437f4b989b2a9649eb56608bfccc46aa
#
_cell.length_a   1.000
_cell.length_b   1.000
_cell.length_c   1.000
_cell.angle_alpha   90.00
_cell.angle_beta   90.00
_cell.angle_gamma   90.00
#
_symmetry.space_group_name_H-M   'P 1'
#
loop_
_entity.id
_entity.type
_entity.pdbx_description
1 polymer ?
#
loop_
_entity_poly.entity_id
_entity_poly.type
_entity_poly.pdbx_seq_one_letter_code
_entity_poly.pdbx_strand_id
1 'polypeptide(L)'
;MKKAVTVTVTLLSTLVLAACGQSNSKIGQNSHSTTSSKSSSTQNETRSNSTSSTNKQVQSTWNSSKKAKLATFMSAWGNTMDQQYKSYYPGNNTDFYGIKFPAELQQDTIKLDNQTIDIEWSNTGTGTKPYQLVAIYCDSDTAEPMSEHLYFFVIHNGEPEVLITQQTNGDVQSDGLHPI
;
A
#
# COMPACT_ATOMS: atom_id res chain seq x y z
N MET A 1 37.29 -29.24 24.01
CA MET A 1 38.01 -27.95 23.98
C MET A 1 37.15 -26.95 23.25
N LYS A 2 36.50 -26.05 23.97
CA LYS A 2 35.61 -25.03 23.42
C LYS A 2 36.42 -23.79 23.11
N LYS A 3 36.52 -23.38 21.83
CA LYS A 3 37.16 -22.12 21.47
C LYS A 3 36.08 -21.04 21.42
N ALA A 4 36.15 -20.08 22.33
CA ALA A 4 35.35 -18.89 22.32
C ALA A 4 35.94 -17.89 21.29
N VAL A 5 35.15 -17.43 20.35
CA VAL A 5 35.51 -16.37 19.45
C VAL A 5 34.79 -15.11 19.92
N THR A 6 35.59 -14.17 20.43
CA THR A 6 35.13 -12.85 20.84
C THR A 6 35.17 -11.94 19.62
N VAL A 7 34.01 -11.46 19.13
CA VAL A 7 33.93 -10.45 18.07
C VAL A 7 33.70 -9.09 18.72
N THR A 8 34.70 -8.23 18.59
CA THR A 8 34.63 -6.84 19.05
C THR A 8 34.07 -5.98 17.91
N VAL A 9 32.88 -5.41 18.11
CA VAL A 9 32.27 -4.46 17.17
C VAL A 9 32.62 -3.06 17.60
N THR A 10 33.43 -2.37 16.80
CA THR A 10 33.73 -0.95 16.95
C THR A 10 32.72 -0.13 16.15
N LEU A 11 31.89 0.64 16.85
CA LEU A 11 31.04 1.68 16.26
C LEU A 11 31.87 2.91 15.91
N LEU A 12 31.92 3.29 14.64
CA LEU A 12 32.30 4.65 14.23
C LEU A 12 31.06 5.38 13.74
N SER A 13 30.62 6.33 14.55
CA SER A 13 29.57 7.30 14.20
C SER A 13 30.24 8.51 13.57
N THR A 14 29.94 8.82 12.33
CA THR A 14 30.26 10.15 11.74
C THR A 14 28.97 10.82 11.30
N LEU A 15 28.55 11.81 12.09
CA LEU A 15 27.55 12.81 11.72
C LEU A 15 28.20 13.81 10.77
N VAL A 16 27.62 14.00 9.59
CA VAL A 16 27.88 15.18 8.76
C VAL A 16 26.56 15.91 8.54
N LEU A 17 26.42 17.02 9.25
CA LEU A 17 25.45 18.06 8.95
C LEU A 17 26.04 18.97 7.88
N ALA A 18 25.34 19.17 6.76
CA ALA A 18 25.61 20.28 5.85
C ALA A 18 24.31 21.05 5.66
N ALA A 19 24.37 22.29 6.12
CA ALA A 19 23.29 23.27 6.11
C ALA A 19 23.28 24.10 4.83
N CYS A 20 22.10 24.63 4.50
CA CYS A 20 21.78 25.93 3.89
C CYS A 20 22.39 26.33 2.56
N GLY A 21 21.45 26.64 1.65
CA GLY A 21 21.71 27.53 0.52
C GLY A 21 20.41 28.20 0.06
N GLN A 22 20.07 29.31 0.72
CA GLN A 22 19.00 30.22 0.36
C GLN A 22 19.56 31.26 -0.62
N SER A 23 18.97 31.41 -1.78
CA SER A 23 19.26 32.54 -2.67
C SER A 23 17.98 33.14 -3.20
N ASN A 24 17.71 34.30 -2.67
CA ASN A 24 16.75 35.31 -3.10
C ASN A 24 17.34 36.08 -4.28
N SER A 25 16.60 36.27 -5.38
CA SER A 25 16.85 37.36 -6.30
C SER A 25 15.53 37.87 -6.89
N LYS A 26 15.29 39.12 -6.54
CA LYS A 26 14.23 40.02 -7.05
C LYS A 26 14.60 40.60 -8.41
N ILE A 27 13.55 41.16 -9.04
CA ILE A 27 13.44 42.33 -9.90
C ILE A 27 13.37 42.11 -11.40
N GLY A 28 12.25 42.68 -11.93
CA GLY A 28 12.13 43.09 -13.32
C GLY A 28 10.65 43.31 -13.76
N GLN A 29 10.14 44.52 -13.46
CA GLN A 29 8.90 45.07 -14.03
C GLN A 29 9.06 45.38 -15.53
N ASN A 30 8.00 45.29 -16.31
CA ASN A 30 7.31 46.34 -17.16
C ASN A 30 6.30 45.68 -18.06
N SER A 31 5.01 45.99 -17.94
CA SER A 31 4.18 47.08 -18.48
C SER A 31 3.85 47.00 -19.96
N HIS A 32 2.55 47.25 -20.19
CA HIS A 32 1.79 47.73 -21.37
C HIS A 32 1.16 46.63 -22.22
N SER A 33 -0.05 46.70 -22.54
CA SER A 33 -1.20 47.61 -22.60
C SER A 33 -2.21 47.02 -23.60
N THR A 34 -3.47 47.09 -23.23
CA THR A 34 -4.68 47.40 -24.04
C THR A 34 -4.95 46.66 -25.35
N THR A 35 -6.09 46.03 -25.51
CA THR A 35 -7.28 46.70 -26.09
C THR A 35 -8.53 45.82 -26.02
N SER A 36 -9.61 46.45 -25.63
CA SER A 36 -11.00 46.04 -25.57
C SER A 36 -11.55 45.52 -26.89
N SER A 37 -12.48 44.55 -26.82
CA SER A 37 -13.66 44.58 -27.71
C SER A 37 -14.86 43.92 -27.00
N LYS A 38 -15.87 44.70 -26.86
CA LYS A 38 -17.18 44.51 -26.28
C LYS A 38 -18.10 43.90 -27.35
N SER A 39 -18.83 42.87 -27.00
CA SER A 39 -20.12 42.58 -27.63
C SER A 39 -21.05 41.87 -26.68
N SER A 40 -22.15 42.51 -26.43
CA SER A 40 -23.32 42.14 -25.67
C SER A 40 -24.25 41.27 -26.50
N SER A 41 -24.92 40.30 -25.90
CA SER A 41 -26.38 40.12 -25.95
C SER A 41 -26.83 38.83 -25.27
N THR A 42 -27.62 39.03 -24.26
CA THR A 42 -29.04 38.63 -24.11
C THR A 42 -29.30 37.31 -23.40
N GLN A 43 -29.93 37.52 -22.25
CA GLN A 43 -30.59 36.61 -21.33
C GLN A 43 -31.40 35.48 -21.99
N ASN A 44 -31.32 34.31 -21.43
CA ASN A 44 -32.52 33.52 -21.21
C ASN A 44 -32.39 32.76 -19.88
N GLU A 45 -33.17 33.17 -18.91
CA GLU A 45 -33.34 32.50 -17.64
C GLU A 45 -34.17 31.24 -17.85
N THR A 46 -33.55 30.07 -17.61
CA THR A 46 -34.33 28.87 -17.30
C THR A 46 -33.85 28.34 -15.94
N ARG A 47 -34.66 28.66 -14.95
CA ARG A 47 -34.56 28.09 -13.61
C ARG A 47 -34.80 26.57 -13.68
N SER A 48 -33.76 25.79 -13.76
CA SER A 48 -33.84 24.38 -13.44
C SER A 48 -33.39 24.18 -12.00
N ASN A 49 -34.37 23.91 -11.19
CA ASN A 49 -34.22 23.52 -9.81
C ASN A 49 -33.62 22.11 -9.78
N SER A 50 -32.29 21.99 -9.83
CA SER A 50 -31.60 20.73 -9.63
C SER A 50 -31.34 20.55 -8.14
N THR A 51 -32.23 19.78 -7.53
CA THR A 51 -32.01 19.16 -6.23
C THR A 51 -30.64 18.45 -6.26
N SER A 52 -29.65 19.05 -5.66
CA SER A 52 -28.35 18.43 -5.42
C SER A 52 -28.56 17.25 -4.46
N SER A 53 -28.84 16.08 -5.01
CA SER A 53 -28.58 14.84 -4.31
C SER A 53 -27.07 14.77 -4.11
N THR A 54 -26.61 15.06 -2.91
CA THR A 54 -25.22 14.83 -2.49
C THR A 54 -24.98 13.33 -2.50
N ASN A 55 -24.77 12.78 -3.69
CA ASN A 55 -24.22 11.45 -3.83
C ASN A 55 -22.78 11.56 -3.30
N LYS A 56 -22.58 11.18 -2.04
CA LYS A 56 -21.26 11.02 -1.43
C LYS A 56 -20.60 9.88 -2.22
N GLN A 57 -19.96 10.25 -3.32
CA GLN A 57 -19.19 9.31 -4.14
C GLN A 57 -18.09 8.78 -3.24
N VAL A 58 -18.21 7.53 -2.82
CA VAL A 58 -17.18 6.84 -2.05
C VAL A 58 -15.93 6.85 -2.91
N GLN A 59 -15.01 7.75 -2.60
CA GLN A 59 -13.77 7.88 -3.37
C GLN A 59 -12.95 6.61 -3.14
N SER A 60 -12.64 5.90 -4.23
CA SER A 60 -11.78 4.72 -4.20
C SER A 60 -10.44 5.06 -3.55
N THR A 61 -10.11 4.37 -2.47
CA THR A 61 -8.82 4.51 -1.78
C THR A 61 -7.71 3.72 -2.48
N TRP A 62 -8.09 2.75 -3.34
CA TRP A 62 -7.18 1.94 -4.15
C TRP A 62 -7.54 2.03 -5.64
N ASN A 63 -6.53 1.99 -6.52
CA ASN A 63 -6.72 2.05 -7.97
C ASN A 63 -5.51 1.50 -8.74
N SER A 64 -5.61 1.42 -10.07
CA SER A 64 -4.57 0.89 -10.94
C SER A 64 -3.22 1.60 -10.81
N SER A 65 -3.21 2.92 -10.62
CA SER A 65 -1.97 3.68 -10.41
C SER A 65 -1.28 3.29 -9.11
N LYS A 66 -2.02 3.16 -8.01
CA LYS A 66 -1.49 2.70 -6.72
C LYS A 66 -1.00 1.25 -6.80
N LYS A 67 -1.75 0.38 -7.50
CA LYS A 67 -1.33 -1.00 -7.75
C LYS A 67 0.00 -1.05 -8.50
N ALA A 68 0.19 -0.24 -9.54
CA ALA A 68 1.45 -0.19 -10.30
C ALA A 68 2.61 0.33 -9.44
N LYS A 69 2.39 1.35 -8.62
CA LYS A 69 3.41 1.85 -7.67
C LYS A 69 3.80 0.80 -6.65
N LEU A 70 2.83 0.06 -6.10
CA LEU A 70 3.12 -1.03 -5.17
C LEU A 70 3.92 -2.14 -5.85
N ALA A 71 3.60 -2.51 -7.09
CA ALA A 71 4.37 -3.51 -7.83
C ALA A 71 5.84 -3.08 -8.02
N THR A 72 6.08 -1.81 -8.36
CA THR A 72 7.44 -1.26 -8.46
C THR A 72 8.16 -1.28 -7.12
N PHE A 73 7.46 -0.90 -6.03
CA PHE A 73 8.01 -0.95 -4.68
C PHE A 73 8.38 -2.38 -4.28
N MET A 74 7.48 -3.36 -4.47
CA MET A 74 7.74 -4.76 -4.10
C MET A 74 8.90 -5.38 -4.89
N SER A 75 9.09 -4.99 -6.15
CA SER A 75 10.27 -5.37 -6.92
C SER A 75 11.56 -4.78 -6.33
N ALA A 76 11.57 -3.50 -5.98
CA ALA A 76 12.72 -2.85 -5.36
C ALA A 76 13.00 -3.41 -3.95
N TRP A 77 11.96 -3.63 -3.16
CA TRP A 77 12.03 -4.25 -1.84
C TRP A 77 12.64 -5.65 -1.90
N GLY A 78 12.13 -6.49 -2.81
CA GLY A 78 12.65 -7.84 -3.04
C GLY A 78 14.14 -7.82 -3.38
N ASN A 79 14.58 -6.94 -4.28
CA ASN A 79 16.00 -6.80 -4.61
C ASN A 79 16.85 -6.38 -3.39
N THR A 80 16.31 -5.53 -2.50
CA THR A 80 17.02 -5.10 -1.29
C THR A 80 17.16 -6.24 -0.27
N MET A 81 16.14 -7.11 -0.21
CA MET A 81 16.07 -8.22 0.74
C MET A 81 16.62 -9.54 0.17
N ASP A 82 17.12 -9.54 -1.08
CA ASP A 82 17.50 -10.76 -1.83
C ASP A 82 16.35 -11.77 -1.93
N GLN A 83 15.13 -11.26 -2.19
CA GLN A 83 13.88 -12.01 -2.29
C GLN A 83 13.15 -11.67 -3.59
N GLN A 84 12.29 -12.56 -4.07
CA GLN A 84 11.51 -12.35 -5.29
C GLN A 84 10.02 -12.51 -4.99
N TYR A 85 9.29 -11.40 -4.98
CA TYR A 85 7.87 -11.37 -4.69
C TYR A 85 7.01 -11.43 -5.94
N LYS A 86 5.98 -12.27 -5.92
CA LYS A 86 4.90 -12.31 -6.91
C LYS A 86 3.60 -11.81 -6.30
N SER A 87 2.76 -11.19 -7.14
CA SER A 87 1.43 -10.75 -6.71
C SER A 87 0.38 -11.82 -6.96
N TYR A 88 -0.54 -11.97 -6.01
CA TYR A 88 -1.64 -12.91 -6.06
C TYR A 88 -2.98 -12.20 -5.87
N TYR A 89 -4.04 -12.77 -6.43
CA TYR A 89 -5.38 -12.17 -6.47
C TYR A 89 -6.46 -13.25 -6.69
N PRO A 90 -7.75 -12.98 -6.52
CA PRO A 90 -8.79 -13.96 -6.75
C PRO A 90 -8.69 -14.63 -8.13
N GLY A 91 -8.59 -15.96 -8.12
CA GLY A 91 -8.35 -16.77 -9.32
C GLY A 91 -6.87 -17.07 -9.61
N ASN A 92 -5.94 -16.40 -8.92
CA ASN A 92 -4.51 -16.70 -8.96
C ASN A 92 -3.97 -16.76 -7.53
N ASN A 93 -4.01 -17.92 -6.91
CA ASN A 93 -3.61 -18.12 -5.53
C ASN A 93 -2.12 -18.46 -5.42
N THR A 94 -1.48 -18.00 -4.32
CA THR A 94 -0.26 -18.64 -3.81
C THR A 94 -0.64 -19.85 -2.95
N ASP A 95 0.25 -20.81 -2.86
CA ASP A 95 0.23 -21.84 -1.81
C ASP A 95 1.26 -21.41 -0.75
N PHE A 96 0.77 -21.11 0.44
CA PHE A 96 1.61 -20.72 1.57
C PHE A 96 1.47 -21.78 2.66
N TYR A 97 2.40 -22.72 2.69
CA TYR A 97 2.41 -23.88 3.58
C TYR A 97 1.08 -24.68 3.57
N GLY A 98 0.50 -24.89 2.38
CA GLY A 98 -0.73 -25.63 2.20
C GLY A 98 -2.00 -24.79 2.24
N ILE A 99 -1.90 -23.51 2.56
CA ILE A 99 -3.04 -22.59 2.56
C ILE A 99 -3.01 -21.74 1.29
N LYS A 100 -4.16 -21.67 0.62
CA LYS A 100 -4.27 -20.96 -0.66
C LYS A 100 -4.82 -19.55 -0.50
N PHE A 101 -3.97 -18.55 -0.64
CA PHE A 101 -4.36 -17.15 -0.61
C PHE A 101 -4.49 -16.55 -2.02
N PRO A 102 -5.56 -15.75 -2.31
CA PRO A 102 -6.60 -15.26 -1.38
C PRO A 102 -7.84 -16.16 -1.20
N ALA A 103 -7.88 -17.40 -1.70
CA ALA A 103 -9.07 -18.24 -1.58
C ALA A 103 -9.49 -18.49 -0.12
N GLU A 104 -8.54 -18.55 0.81
CA GLU A 104 -8.79 -18.74 2.25
C GLU A 104 -9.61 -17.63 2.90
N LEU A 105 -9.63 -16.43 2.31
CA LEU A 105 -10.47 -15.32 2.81
C LEU A 105 -11.96 -15.64 2.88
N GLN A 106 -12.42 -16.69 2.17
CA GLN A 106 -13.80 -17.12 2.18
C GLN A 106 -14.17 -17.95 3.41
N GLN A 107 -13.17 -18.39 4.19
CA GLN A 107 -13.38 -19.25 5.36
C GLN A 107 -13.59 -18.45 6.66
N ASP A 108 -13.42 -17.13 6.64
CA ASP A 108 -13.49 -16.24 7.81
C ASP A 108 -12.60 -16.70 8.99
N THR A 109 -11.42 -17.26 8.66
CA THR A 109 -10.48 -17.86 9.62
C THR A 109 -9.22 -17.04 9.83
N ILE A 110 -9.09 -15.91 9.13
CA ILE A 110 -7.88 -15.09 9.19
C ILE A 110 -7.75 -14.41 10.55
N LYS A 111 -6.58 -14.55 11.17
CA LYS A 111 -6.25 -13.90 12.43
C LYS A 111 -5.23 -12.79 12.25
N LEU A 112 -5.37 -11.74 13.04
CA LEU A 112 -4.43 -10.67 13.25
C LEU A 112 -4.14 -10.61 14.76
N ASP A 113 -2.87 -10.83 15.14
CA ASP A 113 -2.45 -10.90 16.56
C ASP A 113 -3.35 -11.84 17.40
N ASN A 114 -3.62 -13.04 16.87
CA ASN A 114 -4.46 -14.09 17.46
C ASN A 114 -5.96 -13.77 17.56
N GLN A 115 -6.43 -12.67 16.97
CA GLN A 115 -7.84 -12.32 16.90
C GLN A 115 -8.38 -12.51 15.48
N THR A 116 -9.48 -13.22 15.33
CA THR A 116 -10.14 -13.34 14.02
C THR A 116 -10.59 -11.97 13.54
N ILE A 117 -10.24 -11.64 12.30
CA ILE A 117 -10.62 -10.39 11.65
C ILE A 117 -11.55 -10.63 10.48
N ASP A 118 -12.46 -9.65 10.25
CA ASP A 118 -13.30 -9.61 9.09
C ASP A 118 -12.57 -8.92 7.95
N ILE A 119 -12.12 -9.71 6.98
CA ILE A 119 -11.35 -9.25 5.82
C ILE A 119 -12.02 -9.71 4.53
N GLU A 120 -11.98 -8.87 3.49
CA GLU A 120 -12.47 -9.21 2.15
C GLU A 120 -11.54 -8.65 1.08
N TRP A 121 -11.54 -9.28 -0.10
CA TRP A 121 -10.83 -8.73 -1.25
C TRP A 121 -11.54 -7.50 -1.80
N SER A 122 -10.79 -6.43 -2.07
CA SER A 122 -11.33 -5.20 -2.65
C SER A 122 -10.45 -4.65 -3.76
N ASN A 123 -11.04 -4.41 -4.94
CA ASN A 123 -10.34 -3.77 -6.05
C ASN A 123 -10.27 -2.23 -5.93
N THR A 124 -11.00 -1.67 -4.98
CA THR A 124 -11.14 -0.22 -4.79
C THR A 124 -10.67 0.27 -3.43
N GLY A 125 -10.36 -0.65 -2.52
CA GLY A 125 -10.06 -0.33 -1.12
C GLY A 125 -11.27 0.12 -0.33
N THR A 126 -12.48 -0.23 -0.82
CA THR A 126 -13.75 0.02 -0.15
C THR A 126 -14.59 -1.25 -0.19
N GLY A 127 -15.42 -1.48 0.82
CA GLY A 127 -16.25 -2.67 0.92
C GLY A 127 -17.09 -2.66 2.19
N THR A 128 -17.51 -3.85 2.62
CA THR A 128 -18.43 -4.04 3.76
C THR A 128 -17.72 -4.48 5.03
N LYS A 129 -16.60 -5.21 4.89
CA LYS A 129 -15.80 -5.66 6.02
C LYS A 129 -14.80 -4.59 6.48
N PRO A 130 -14.35 -4.59 7.73
CA PRO A 130 -13.38 -3.62 8.26
C PRO A 130 -12.05 -3.61 7.50
N TYR A 131 -11.53 -4.80 7.13
CA TYR A 131 -10.27 -4.91 6.40
C TYR A 131 -10.54 -5.16 4.92
N GLN A 132 -10.07 -4.25 4.07
CA GLN A 132 -10.17 -4.33 2.62
C GLN A 132 -8.82 -4.76 2.04
N LEU A 133 -8.65 -6.04 1.72
CA LEU A 133 -7.43 -6.56 1.12
C LEU A 133 -7.34 -6.12 -0.34
N VAL A 134 -6.30 -5.36 -0.68
CA VAL A 134 -6.13 -4.77 -2.02
C VAL A 134 -4.98 -5.39 -2.81
N ALA A 135 -4.03 -6.05 -2.14
CA ALA A 135 -2.95 -6.78 -2.79
C ALA A 135 -2.36 -7.84 -1.85
N ILE A 136 -1.87 -8.92 -2.44
CA ILE A 136 -1.06 -9.95 -1.79
C ILE A 136 0.25 -10.06 -2.55
N TYR A 137 1.35 -10.18 -1.81
CA TYR A 137 2.66 -10.55 -2.34
C TYR A 137 3.27 -11.66 -1.51
N CYS A 138 3.89 -12.64 -2.19
CA CYS A 138 4.54 -13.77 -1.57
C CYS A 138 5.80 -14.14 -2.36
N ASP A 139 6.83 -14.65 -1.68
CA ASP A 139 8.06 -15.16 -2.25
C ASP A 139 8.14 -16.70 -2.26
N SER A 140 7.05 -17.39 -1.98
CA SER A 140 6.97 -18.86 -1.85
C SER A 140 7.57 -19.64 -3.03
N ASP A 141 7.61 -19.05 -4.23
CA ASP A 141 8.18 -19.72 -5.40
C ASP A 141 9.71 -19.72 -5.42
N THR A 142 10.35 -18.89 -4.61
CA THR A 142 11.82 -18.66 -4.66
C THR A 142 12.50 -18.67 -3.31
N ALA A 143 11.72 -18.56 -2.23
CA ALA A 143 12.27 -18.61 -0.87
C ALA A 143 12.84 -19.99 -0.54
N GLU A 144 13.83 -20.01 0.34
CA GLU A 144 14.28 -21.25 0.96
C GLU A 144 13.14 -21.87 1.78
N PRO A 145 13.05 -23.21 1.86
CA PRO A 145 12.02 -23.86 2.66
C PRO A 145 11.95 -23.32 4.10
N MET A 146 10.77 -23.04 4.58
CA MET A 146 10.48 -22.47 5.90
C MET A 146 10.96 -21.01 6.10
N SER A 147 11.23 -20.29 5.01
CA SER A 147 11.65 -18.88 5.03
C SER A 147 10.74 -18.00 4.17
N GLU A 148 9.54 -18.47 3.85
CA GLU A 148 8.60 -17.75 2.99
C GLU A 148 7.98 -16.57 3.73
N HIS A 149 7.68 -15.51 2.96
CA HIS A 149 7.05 -14.28 3.44
C HIS A 149 5.74 -14.04 2.68
N LEU A 150 4.68 -13.78 3.41
CA LEU A 150 3.38 -13.44 2.86
C LEU A 150 2.95 -12.07 3.37
N TYR A 151 2.81 -11.11 2.46
CA TYR A 151 2.37 -9.74 2.73
C TYR A 151 0.94 -9.50 2.27
N PHE A 152 0.12 -8.98 3.16
CA PHE A 152 -1.22 -8.46 2.86
C PHE A 152 -1.19 -6.94 2.94
N PHE A 153 -1.58 -6.30 1.84
CA PHE A 153 -1.78 -4.85 1.79
C PHE A 153 -3.26 -4.58 1.93
N VAL A 154 -3.64 -3.92 3.01
CA VAL A 154 -5.04 -3.70 3.36
C VAL A 154 -5.36 -2.21 3.48
N ILE A 155 -6.63 -1.87 3.33
CA ILE A 155 -7.19 -0.59 3.77
C ILE A 155 -8.08 -0.90 4.97
N HIS A 156 -7.74 -0.35 6.12
CA HIS A 156 -8.47 -0.50 7.37
C HIS A 156 -8.87 0.88 7.89
N ASN A 157 -10.15 1.11 8.15
CA ASN A 157 -10.68 2.42 8.56
C ASN A 157 -10.30 3.58 7.60
N GLY A 158 -10.09 3.27 6.31
CA GLY A 158 -9.69 4.24 5.29
C GLY A 158 -8.18 4.48 5.18
N GLU A 159 -7.37 3.90 6.07
CA GLU A 159 -5.92 4.03 6.09
C GLU A 159 -5.24 2.75 5.54
N PRO A 160 -4.09 2.89 4.86
CA PRO A 160 -3.33 1.73 4.38
C PRO A 160 -2.53 1.09 5.51
N GLU A 161 -2.60 -0.23 5.60
CA GLU A 161 -1.80 -1.04 6.52
C GLU A 161 -1.13 -2.19 5.76
N VAL A 162 -0.01 -2.68 6.28
CA VAL A 162 0.67 -3.87 5.77
C VAL A 162 0.72 -4.91 6.88
N LEU A 163 0.21 -6.10 6.56
CA LEU A 163 0.21 -7.23 7.47
C LEU A 163 1.14 -8.31 6.89
N ILE A 164 1.91 -8.96 7.74
CA ILE A 164 2.84 -10.01 7.36
C ILE A 164 2.59 -11.29 8.16
N THR A 165 2.85 -12.43 7.55
CA THR A 165 3.10 -13.68 8.27
C THR A 165 4.32 -14.39 7.70
N GLN A 166 5.07 -15.03 8.62
CA GLN A 166 6.22 -15.88 8.34
C GLN A 166 6.04 -17.25 8.98
N GLN A 167 4.82 -17.62 9.31
CA GLN A 167 4.53 -18.92 9.91
C GLN A 167 4.94 -20.06 8.96
N THR A 168 5.36 -21.18 9.51
CA THR A 168 5.87 -22.32 8.75
C THR A 168 5.06 -23.61 8.92
N ASN A 169 3.91 -23.53 9.59
CA ASN A 169 3.14 -24.71 10.00
C ASN A 169 1.83 -24.94 9.23
N GLY A 170 1.54 -24.13 8.23
CA GLY A 170 0.28 -24.24 7.47
C GLY A 170 -0.98 -23.91 8.28
N ASP A 171 -0.83 -23.38 9.49
CA ASP A 171 -1.94 -23.00 10.37
C ASP A 171 -1.97 -21.50 10.59
N VAL A 172 -2.66 -20.79 9.70
CA VAL A 172 -2.91 -19.33 9.83
C VAL A 172 -3.64 -18.97 11.12
N GLN A 173 -4.12 -19.98 11.84
CA GLN A 173 -4.83 -19.77 13.11
C GLN A 173 -3.88 -19.78 14.31
N SER A 174 -2.67 -20.31 14.20
CA SER A 174 -1.76 -20.38 15.35
C SER A 174 -1.05 -19.06 15.62
N ASP A 175 -0.48 -18.42 14.60
CA ASP A 175 0.26 -17.15 14.76
C ASP A 175 -0.44 -15.96 14.05
N GLY A 176 -1.11 -16.21 12.94
CA GLY A 176 -1.84 -15.18 12.20
C GLY A 176 -0.94 -14.18 11.49
N LEU A 177 -1.56 -13.09 11.08
CA LEU A 177 -0.91 -11.91 10.53
C LEU A 177 -0.50 -10.96 11.65
N HIS A 178 0.54 -10.16 11.40
CA HIS A 178 0.99 -9.09 12.28
C HIS A 178 1.14 -7.80 11.49
N PRO A 179 0.85 -6.61 12.08
CA PRO A 179 1.17 -5.33 11.44
C PRO A 179 2.69 -5.13 11.38
N ILE A 180 3.14 -4.35 10.39
CA ILE A 180 4.54 -3.93 10.24
C ILE A 180 4.65 -2.46 10.64
#